data_2a9dbccef44746cbbdd82f69a86e7a35
#
_entry.id   2a9dbccef44746cbbdd82f69a86e7a35
#
_cell.length_a   1.000
_cell.length_b   1.000
_cell.length_c   1.000
_cell.angle_alpha   90.00
_cell.angle_beta   90.00
_cell.angle_gamma   90.00
#
_symmetry.space_group_name_H-M   'P 1'
#
loop_
_entity.id
_entity.type
_entity.pdbx_description
1 polymer ?
#
loop_
_entity_poly.entity_id
_entity_poly.type
_entity_poly.pdbx_seq_one_letter_code
_entity_poly.pdbx_strand_id
1 'polypeptide(L)'
;MYKRQVVTVYTPNSQDELKRLAYRMEWEDAFLSYLKGLEQEKPVIFCGDLNVAATEMDIKNAKANEKNAGFTKEEREKFAVIKEKGFVDSFRMLYPDTVTYSWWSYRFQARQRNAGWRLDYFMISESLKDAVADAKIHTEILGSDHCPVELDLEV
;
A
#
# COMPACT_ATOMS: atom_id res chain seq x y z
N MET A 1 17.59 20.63 -10.59
CA MET A 1 16.27 20.33 -11.24
C MET A 1 15.73 19.05 -10.66
N TYR A 2 14.56 19.09 -10.01
CA TYR A 2 13.95 17.90 -9.41
C TYR A 2 13.54 16.89 -10.48
N LYS A 3 13.96 15.63 -10.34
CA LYS A 3 13.76 14.58 -11.35
C LYS A 3 12.47 13.78 -11.16
N ARG A 4 11.82 13.88 -10.00
CA ARG A 4 10.63 13.10 -9.62
C ARG A 4 9.79 13.86 -8.60
N GLN A 5 8.57 13.38 -8.38
CA GLN A 5 7.63 13.90 -7.39
C GLN A 5 7.40 12.85 -6.32
N VAL A 6 7.26 13.27 -5.07
CA VAL A 6 6.93 12.40 -3.94
C VAL A 6 5.62 12.86 -3.34
N VAL A 7 4.68 11.94 -3.20
CA VAL A 7 3.38 12.15 -2.58
C VAL A 7 3.27 11.24 -1.36
N THR A 8 3.01 11.81 -0.19
CA THR A 8 2.58 11.04 0.98
C THR A 8 1.06 11.06 1.08
N VAL A 9 0.47 9.93 1.41
CA VAL A 9 -0.98 9.77 1.42
C VAL A 9 -1.43 8.88 2.57
N TYR A 10 -2.58 9.21 3.13
CA TYR A 10 -3.37 8.32 3.96
C TYR A 10 -4.70 8.05 3.24
N THR A 11 -4.88 6.83 2.78
CA THR A 11 -6.12 6.43 2.12
C THR A 11 -7.23 6.25 3.15
N PRO A 12 -8.43 6.81 2.95
CA PRO A 12 -9.53 6.65 3.90
C PRO A 12 -9.85 5.20 4.19
N ASN A 13 -9.96 4.83 5.45
CA ASN A 13 -10.43 3.52 5.88
C ASN A 13 -11.93 3.39 5.64
N SER A 14 -12.37 2.22 5.14
CA SER A 14 -13.80 1.96 4.89
C SER A 14 -14.64 1.77 6.14
N GLN A 15 -13.98 1.65 7.30
CA GLN A 15 -14.55 1.49 8.65
C GLN A 15 -15.36 0.20 8.85
N ASP A 16 -15.74 -0.03 10.11
CA ASP A 16 -16.59 -1.17 10.48
C ASP A 16 -17.90 -1.12 9.69
N GLU A 17 -18.41 -2.30 9.34
CA GLU A 17 -19.60 -2.47 8.52
C GLU A 17 -19.52 -1.78 7.14
N LEU A 18 -18.29 -1.41 6.70
CA LEU A 18 -18.03 -0.76 5.42
C LEU A 18 -18.79 0.55 5.21
N LYS A 19 -19.07 1.27 6.28
CA LYS A 19 -19.87 2.53 6.26
C LYS A 19 -19.33 3.59 5.31
N ARG A 20 -18.02 3.58 5.05
CA ARG A 20 -17.35 4.55 4.18
C ARG A 20 -16.83 3.93 2.86
N LEU A 21 -17.23 2.71 2.53
CA LEU A 21 -16.71 2.04 1.31
C LEU A 21 -17.04 2.85 0.04
N ALA A 22 -18.27 3.34 -0.11
CA ALA A 22 -18.66 4.15 -1.26
C ALA A 22 -17.79 5.41 -1.40
N TYR A 23 -17.63 6.16 -0.29
CA TYR A 23 -16.74 7.33 -0.25
C TYR A 23 -15.30 6.97 -0.64
N ARG A 24 -14.80 5.86 -0.11
CA ARG A 24 -13.45 5.40 -0.44
C ARG A 24 -13.31 5.10 -1.93
N MET A 25 -14.29 4.49 -2.57
CA MET A 25 -14.23 4.19 -4.01
C MET A 25 -14.14 5.47 -4.85
N GLU A 26 -14.91 6.49 -4.52
CA GLU A 26 -14.83 7.80 -5.17
C GLU A 26 -13.47 8.48 -4.92
N TRP A 27 -12.98 8.41 -3.69
CA TRP A 27 -11.68 8.95 -3.31
C TRP A 27 -10.53 8.29 -4.09
N GLU A 28 -10.56 6.96 -4.24
CA GLU A 28 -9.55 6.20 -5.01
C GLU A 28 -9.51 6.64 -6.48
N ASP A 29 -10.67 6.87 -7.10
CA ASP A 29 -10.75 7.34 -8.48
C ASP A 29 -10.18 8.76 -8.62
N ALA A 30 -10.52 9.65 -7.70
CA ALA A 30 -9.99 11.01 -7.66
C ALA A 30 -8.48 11.04 -7.43
N PHE A 31 -7.99 10.20 -6.51
CA PHE A 31 -6.57 10.08 -6.20
C PHE A 31 -5.77 9.54 -7.40
N LEU A 32 -6.26 8.51 -8.07
CA LEU A 32 -5.62 7.99 -9.29
C LEU A 32 -5.55 9.06 -10.38
N SER A 33 -6.63 9.82 -10.60
CA SER A 33 -6.64 10.95 -11.55
C SER A 33 -5.60 12.00 -11.19
N TYR A 34 -5.46 12.33 -9.90
CA TYR A 34 -4.45 13.26 -9.41
C TYR A 34 -3.02 12.77 -9.69
N LEU A 35 -2.73 11.51 -9.35
CA LEU A 35 -1.42 10.89 -9.62
C LEU A 35 -1.09 10.89 -11.11
N LYS A 36 -2.05 10.57 -11.98
CA LYS A 36 -1.86 10.57 -13.44
C LYS A 36 -1.65 11.98 -13.98
N GLY A 37 -2.25 12.98 -13.37
CA GLY A 37 -1.99 14.39 -13.69
C GLY A 37 -0.55 14.79 -13.36
N LEU A 38 -0.06 14.43 -12.18
CA LEU A 38 1.33 14.67 -11.78
C LEU A 38 2.33 13.95 -12.70
N GLU A 39 2.01 12.72 -13.09
CA GLU A 39 2.87 11.87 -13.92
C GLU A 39 3.08 12.45 -15.33
N GLN A 40 2.17 13.32 -15.83
CA GLN A 40 2.37 14.01 -17.10
C GLN A 40 3.61 14.91 -17.09
N GLU A 41 3.98 15.41 -15.93
CA GLU A 41 5.16 16.29 -15.80
C GLU A 41 6.42 15.51 -15.42
N LYS A 42 6.33 14.63 -14.43
CA LYS A 42 7.47 13.85 -13.90
C LYS A 42 7.00 12.54 -13.28
N PRO A 43 7.88 11.53 -13.28
CA PRO A 43 7.60 10.28 -12.55
C PRO A 43 7.22 10.55 -11.10
N VAL A 44 6.29 9.76 -10.59
CA VAL A 44 5.70 9.89 -9.26
C VAL A 44 6.11 8.71 -8.39
N ILE A 45 6.44 9.01 -7.14
CA ILE A 45 6.52 8.07 -6.04
C ILE A 45 5.41 8.45 -5.07
N PHE A 46 4.55 7.54 -4.69
CA PHE A 46 3.62 7.80 -3.59
C PHE A 46 3.73 6.71 -2.53
N CYS A 47 3.58 7.13 -1.28
CA CYS A 47 3.76 6.25 -0.13
C CYS A 47 2.82 6.61 1.01
N GLY A 48 2.60 5.65 1.87
CA GLY A 48 1.81 5.80 3.09
C GLY A 48 0.92 4.60 3.36
N ASP A 49 0.01 4.77 4.31
CA ASP A 49 -1.01 3.77 4.61
C ASP A 49 -2.12 3.83 3.54
N LEU A 50 -2.14 2.84 2.67
CA LEU A 50 -3.16 2.70 1.63
C LEU A 50 -4.41 1.96 2.11
N ASN A 51 -4.45 1.54 3.37
CA ASN A 51 -5.58 0.84 3.97
C ASN A 51 -6.12 -0.31 3.12
N VAL A 52 -5.24 -1.05 2.44
CA VAL A 52 -5.58 -2.24 1.66
C VAL A 52 -4.45 -3.25 1.69
N ALA A 53 -4.76 -4.51 2.00
CA ALA A 53 -3.91 -5.63 1.69
C ALA A 53 -4.22 -6.07 0.25
N ALA A 54 -3.24 -5.95 -0.65
CA ALA A 54 -3.48 -6.10 -2.09
C ALA A 54 -3.82 -7.55 -2.50
N THR A 55 -3.22 -8.52 -1.82
CA THR A 55 -3.37 -9.96 -2.12
C THR A 55 -3.50 -10.78 -0.83
N GLU A 56 -3.81 -12.06 -0.98
CA GLU A 56 -3.84 -12.99 0.16
C GLU A 56 -2.51 -13.14 0.89
N MET A 57 -1.39 -12.87 0.22
CA MET A 57 -0.06 -12.86 0.85
C MET A 57 0.15 -11.67 1.78
N ASP A 58 -0.61 -10.61 1.58
CA ASP A 58 -0.48 -9.34 2.29
C ASP A 58 -1.32 -9.28 3.58
N ILE A 59 -1.97 -10.37 3.94
CA ILE A 59 -2.83 -10.45 5.11
C ILE A 59 -2.81 -11.84 5.74
N LYS A 60 -2.75 -11.89 7.05
CA LYS A 60 -2.99 -13.12 7.79
C LYS A 60 -4.50 -13.43 7.83
N ASN A 61 -4.86 -14.71 7.65
CA ASN A 61 -6.25 -15.16 7.63
C ASN A 61 -7.11 -14.48 6.55
N ALA A 62 -6.62 -14.39 5.33
CA ALA A 62 -7.27 -13.73 4.19
C ALA A 62 -8.76 -14.10 4.05
N LYS A 63 -9.08 -15.39 4.03
CA LYS A 63 -10.45 -15.88 3.85
C LYS A 63 -11.44 -15.35 4.91
N ALA A 64 -11.01 -15.18 6.15
CA ALA A 64 -11.85 -14.65 7.23
C ALA A 64 -12.07 -13.13 7.13
N ASN A 65 -11.28 -12.44 6.31
CA ASN A 65 -11.26 -10.98 6.20
C ASN A 65 -11.81 -10.44 4.88
N GLU A 66 -12.29 -11.27 3.96
CA GLU A 66 -12.76 -10.86 2.62
C GLU A 66 -13.89 -9.81 2.62
N LYS A 67 -14.60 -9.67 3.75
CA LYS A 67 -15.68 -8.69 3.93
C LYS A 67 -15.31 -7.57 4.90
N ASN A 68 -14.07 -7.52 5.35
CA ASN A 68 -13.59 -6.51 6.29
C ASN A 68 -12.91 -5.35 5.56
N ALA A 69 -13.01 -4.15 6.13
CA ALA A 69 -12.31 -2.98 5.63
C ALA A 69 -10.80 -3.27 5.48
N GLY A 70 -10.24 -2.88 4.35
CA GLY A 70 -8.84 -3.14 3.99
C GLY A 70 -8.61 -4.44 3.20
N PHE A 71 -9.63 -5.33 3.06
CA PHE A 71 -9.49 -6.54 2.26
C PHE A 71 -10.76 -6.91 1.47
N THR A 72 -11.67 -5.98 1.29
CA THR A 72 -12.83 -6.19 0.41
C THR A 72 -12.39 -6.36 -1.05
N LYS A 73 -13.25 -7.00 -1.84
CA LYS A 73 -13.02 -7.15 -3.28
C LYS A 73 -12.86 -5.79 -3.96
N GLU A 74 -13.73 -4.84 -3.62
CA GLU A 74 -13.76 -3.49 -4.20
C GLU A 74 -12.44 -2.73 -3.92
N GLU A 75 -11.92 -2.79 -2.70
CA GLU A 75 -10.66 -2.15 -2.33
C GLU A 75 -9.47 -2.77 -3.07
N ARG A 76 -9.42 -4.09 -3.18
CA ARG A 76 -8.38 -4.80 -3.92
C ARG A 76 -8.45 -4.53 -5.43
N GLU A 77 -9.64 -4.42 -6.00
CA GLU A 77 -9.85 -4.04 -7.40
C GLU A 77 -9.34 -2.62 -7.67
N LYS A 78 -9.58 -1.66 -6.78
CA LYS A 78 -9.02 -0.29 -6.91
C LYS A 78 -7.49 -0.31 -6.89
N PHE A 79 -6.87 -1.08 -6.00
CA PHE A 79 -5.43 -1.24 -5.97
C PHE A 79 -4.90 -1.87 -7.28
N ALA A 80 -5.58 -2.86 -7.81
CA ALA A 80 -5.24 -3.47 -9.09
C ALA A 80 -5.31 -2.47 -10.24
N VAL A 81 -6.33 -1.60 -10.27
CA VAL A 81 -6.46 -0.53 -11.27
C VAL A 81 -5.30 0.46 -11.20
N ILE A 82 -4.84 0.84 -10.01
CA ILE A 82 -3.65 1.68 -9.84
C ILE A 82 -2.43 1.03 -10.53
N LYS A 83 -2.23 -0.27 -10.34
CA LYS A 83 -1.15 -1.02 -11.00
C LYS A 83 -1.32 -1.09 -12.51
N GLU A 84 -2.52 -1.36 -13.01
CA GLU A 84 -2.84 -1.39 -14.45
C GLU A 84 -2.58 -0.04 -15.13
N LYS A 85 -2.71 1.05 -14.38
CA LYS A 85 -2.45 2.41 -14.87
C LYS A 85 -0.97 2.83 -14.81
N GLY A 86 -0.06 1.89 -14.51
CA GLY A 86 1.38 2.09 -14.64
C GLY A 86 2.10 2.41 -13.35
N PHE A 87 1.50 2.12 -12.18
CA PHE A 87 2.19 2.18 -10.89
C PHE A 87 2.60 0.78 -10.43
N VAL A 88 3.76 0.70 -9.80
CA VAL A 88 4.39 -0.53 -9.36
C VAL A 88 4.55 -0.55 -7.85
N ASP A 89 4.14 -1.62 -7.22
CA ASP A 89 4.47 -1.93 -5.82
C ASP A 89 5.94 -2.31 -5.73
N SER A 90 6.77 -1.39 -5.25
CA SER A 90 8.23 -1.55 -5.24
C SER A 90 8.70 -2.74 -4.41
N PHE A 91 8.07 -2.98 -3.26
CA PHE A 91 8.40 -4.13 -2.42
C PHE A 91 8.04 -5.45 -3.12
N ARG A 92 6.83 -5.58 -3.63
CA ARG A 92 6.38 -6.81 -4.28
C ARG A 92 7.12 -7.10 -5.59
N MET A 93 7.59 -6.07 -6.27
CA MET A 93 8.43 -6.19 -7.46
C MET A 93 9.75 -6.90 -7.14
N LEU A 94 10.42 -6.53 -6.04
CA LEU A 94 11.70 -7.11 -5.63
C LEU A 94 11.53 -8.44 -4.89
N TYR A 95 10.47 -8.57 -4.12
CA TYR A 95 10.21 -9.70 -3.24
C TYR A 95 8.84 -10.33 -3.54
N PRO A 96 8.68 -11.00 -4.71
CA PRO A 96 7.38 -11.48 -5.19
C PRO A 96 6.73 -12.51 -4.27
N ASP A 97 7.52 -13.30 -3.55
CA ASP A 97 7.04 -14.42 -2.72
C ASP A 97 7.17 -14.19 -1.21
N THR A 98 7.66 -13.01 -0.79
CA THR A 98 7.90 -12.73 0.63
C THR A 98 6.60 -12.34 1.34
N VAL A 99 6.24 -13.10 2.36
CA VAL A 99 5.13 -12.79 3.26
C VAL A 99 5.64 -11.97 4.43
N THR A 100 5.25 -10.72 4.50
CA THR A 100 5.58 -9.80 5.59
C THR A 100 4.48 -8.75 5.73
N TYR A 101 4.37 -8.14 6.88
CA TYR A 101 3.29 -7.21 7.22
C TYR A 101 3.87 -5.90 7.73
N SER A 102 3.07 -4.82 7.63
CA SER A 102 3.43 -3.50 8.13
C SER A 102 2.54 -3.00 9.26
N TRP A 103 1.42 -3.67 9.51
CA TRP A 103 0.45 -3.33 10.55
C TRP A 103 -0.04 -4.57 11.30
N TRP A 104 -0.27 -4.41 12.63
CA TRP A 104 -0.86 -5.42 13.52
C TRP A 104 -1.80 -4.74 14.50
N SER A 105 -3.03 -5.25 14.60
CA SER A 105 -3.95 -4.75 15.62
C SER A 105 -3.34 -4.84 17.03
N TYR A 106 -3.61 -3.85 17.87
CA TYR A 106 -3.27 -3.93 19.30
C TYR A 106 -4.05 -5.02 20.04
N ARG A 107 -5.14 -5.53 19.45
CA ARG A 107 -5.99 -6.54 20.06
C ARG A 107 -5.37 -7.93 19.94
N PHE A 108 -5.64 -8.77 20.95
CA PHE A 108 -5.31 -10.20 20.94
C PHE A 108 -3.84 -10.53 20.69
N GLN A 109 -2.92 -9.65 21.06
CA GLN A 109 -1.48 -9.86 20.86
C GLN A 109 -1.14 -10.17 19.37
N ALA A 110 -1.79 -9.50 18.45
CA ALA A 110 -1.69 -9.78 17.01
C ALA A 110 -0.24 -9.72 16.50
N ARG A 111 0.57 -8.75 16.96
CA ARG A 111 1.96 -8.62 16.54
C ARG A 111 2.83 -9.80 17.02
N GLN A 112 2.64 -10.28 18.26
CA GLN A 112 3.38 -11.44 18.79
C GLN A 112 3.08 -12.72 18.03
N ARG A 113 1.83 -12.88 17.56
CA ARG A 113 1.38 -14.01 16.74
C ARG A 113 1.61 -13.80 15.25
N ASN A 114 2.20 -12.67 14.87
CA ASN A 114 2.35 -12.23 13.48
C ASN A 114 1.04 -12.31 12.67
N ALA A 115 -0.08 -11.94 13.29
CA ALA A 115 -1.37 -11.83 12.64
C ALA A 115 -1.53 -10.41 12.07
N GLY A 116 -0.77 -10.10 11.04
CA GLY A 116 -0.63 -8.78 10.48
C GLY A 116 -1.19 -8.62 9.08
N TRP A 117 -1.12 -7.39 8.61
CA TRP A 117 -1.52 -6.94 7.28
C TRP A 117 -0.42 -6.04 6.69
N ARG A 118 -0.17 -6.12 5.40
CA ARG A 118 0.66 -5.15 4.69
C ARG A 118 -0.24 -4.06 4.13
N LEU A 119 -0.22 -2.89 4.77
CA LEU A 119 -1.07 -1.74 4.45
C LEU A 119 -0.27 -0.52 3.97
N ASP A 120 1.02 -0.49 4.28
CA ASP A 120 1.93 0.61 3.98
C ASP A 120 2.79 0.27 2.77
N TYR A 121 2.85 1.19 1.81
CA TYR A 121 3.45 0.95 0.51
C TYR A 121 4.35 2.11 0.08
N PHE A 122 5.34 1.78 -0.76
CA PHE A 122 5.92 2.68 -1.74
C PHE A 122 5.53 2.22 -3.13
N MET A 123 4.69 3.02 -3.78
CA MET A 123 4.29 2.81 -5.15
C MET A 123 5.04 3.80 -6.05
N ILE A 124 5.50 3.34 -7.19
CA ILE A 124 6.32 4.14 -8.11
C ILE A 124 5.75 4.11 -9.53
N SER A 125 5.95 5.18 -10.28
CA SER A 125 5.76 5.15 -11.74
C SER A 125 6.61 4.05 -12.35
N GLU A 126 6.09 3.35 -13.34
CA GLU A 126 6.80 2.24 -14.02
C GLU A 126 8.17 2.65 -14.56
N SER A 127 8.32 3.89 -15.01
CA SER A 127 9.58 4.45 -15.50
C SER A 127 10.69 4.54 -14.42
N LEU A 128 10.37 4.36 -13.14
CA LEU A 128 11.35 4.35 -12.05
C LEU A 128 11.80 2.94 -11.64
N LYS A 129 11.32 1.89 -12.26
CA LYS A 129 11.62 0.50 -11.88
C LYS A 129 13.12 0.23 -11.79
N ASP A 130 13.86 0.65 -12.81
CA ASP A 130 15.31 0.40 -12.90
C ASP A 130 16.13 1.24 -11.90
N ALA A 131 15.53 2.25 -11.28
CA ALA A 131 16.16 3.07 -10.26
C ALA A 131 15.95 2.51 -8.83
N VAL A 132 15.12 1.47 -8.65
CA VAL A 132 14.90 0.88 -7.33
C VAL A 132 16.08 0.00 -6.97
N ALA A 133 16.81 0.38 -5.91
CA ALA A 133 17.90 -0.39 -5.36
C ALA A 133 17.41 -1.42 -4.33
N ASP A 134 16.50 -1.01 -3.42
CA ASP A 134 15.91 -1.90 -2.42
C ASP A 134 14.58 -1.35 -1.91
N ALA A 135 13.81 -2.21 -1.23
CA ALA A 135 12.59 -1.85 -0.51
C ALA A 135 12.49 -2.72 0.75
N LYS A 136 12.20 -2.08 1.91
CA LYS A 136 12.21 -2.77 3.21
C LYS A 136 10.94 -2.50 4.00
N ILE A 137 10.58 -3.46 4.84
CA ILE A 137 9.54 -3.36 5.85
C ILE A 137 10.19 -3.68 7.19
N HIS A 138 10.33 -2.68 8.05
CA HIS A 138 11.08 -2.74 9.30
C HIS A 138 10.23 -3.32 10.44
N THR A 139 9.90 -4.58 10.37
CA THR A 139 9.03 -5.27 11.34
C THR A 139 9.58 -5.29 12.77
N GLU A 140 10.89 -5.11 12.93
CA GLU A 140 11.59 -5.06 14.20
C GLU A 140 11.42 -3.72 14.94
N ILE A 141 11.02 -2.66 14.24
CA ILE A 141 10.82 -1.34 14.86
C ILE A 141 9.45 -1.30 15.54
N LEU A 142 9.49 -1.01 16.84
CA LEU A 142 8.32 -0.95 17.72
C LEU A 142 7.93 0.51 18.01
N GLY A 143 6.79 0.71 18.68
CA GLY A 143 6.30 2.02 19.13
C GLY A 143 5.00 2.46 18.47
N SER A 144 4.54 1.73 17.45
CA SER A 144 3.25 1.92 16.77
C SER A 144 2.66 0.56 16.42
N ASP A 145 1.39 0.50 16.06
CA ASP A 145 0.74 -0.64 15.43
C ASP A 145 1.17 -0.82 13.96
N HIS A 146 1.77 0.22 13.36
CA HIS A 146 2.50 0.13 12.11
C HIS A 146 4.01 0.03 12.34
N CYS A 147 4.75 -0.53 11.39
CA CYS A 147 6.19 -0.39 11.31
C CYS A 147 6.59 0.46 10.09
N PRO A 148 7.79 1.07 10.10
CA PRO A 148 8.27 1.86 8.97
C PRO A 148 8.46 0.99 7.71
N VAL A 149 8.22 1.60 6.56
CA VAL A 149 8.59 1.06 5.25
C VAL A 149 9.63 1.98 4.61
N GLU A 150 10.50 1.41 3.79
CA GLU A 150 11.65 2.10 3.18
C GLU A 150 11.72 1.79 1.68
N LEU A 151 12.12 2.76 0.90
CA LEU A 151 12.44 2.62 -0.52
C LEU A 151 13.79 3.26 -0.78
N ASP A 152 14.73 2.48 -1.30
CA ASP A 152 16.05 2.93 -1.74
C ASP A 152 16.05 3.10 -3.26
N LEU A 153 16.44 4.29 -3.72
CA LEU A 153 16.55 4.62 -5.13
C LEU A 153 17.96 5.09 -5.49
N GLU A 154 18.47 4.54 -6.57
CA GLU A 154 19.66 5.10 -7.24
C GLU A 154 19.26 6.36 -8.02
N VAL A 155 19.98 7.47 -7.79
CA VAL A 155 19.67 8.80 -8.32
C VAL A 155 20.82 9.41 -9.11
#